data_34aa817e303cc0eb9f34ae8deaed1b0d
#
_entry.id   34aa817e303cc0eb9f34ae8deaed1b0d
#
_cell.length_a   1.000
_cell.length_b   1.000
_cell.length_c   1.000
_cell.angle_alpha   90.00
_cell.angle_beta   90.00
_cell.angle_gamma   90.00
#
_symmetry.space_group_name_H-M   'P 1'
#
loop_
_entity.id
_entity.type
_entity.pdbx_description
1 polymer ?
#
loop_
_entity_poly.entity_id
_entity_poly.type
_entity_poly.pdbx_seq_one_letter_code
_entity_poly.pdbx_strand_id
1 'polypeptide(L)'
;MSVPSCFLPYNMRVPSVLSKPEAAKPVRRVPQQDRSERRVAEVLEAAAAVIAEVGYEAATMTQMADRAGASIGSLYQYFPNKDAIVRALRNQYADEMAARWLPLTALGSKLTIKQLVNRIFDVVIDFMENRPAYIPLLSAPRNSKRDPAARNRLRTHFAALFRERRPDMSPETAFRIANVTVQIVKGMNPLYADAKPSERIEIVAEFKLVLTTYLTTRLRV
;
A
#
# COMPACT_ATOMS: atom_id res chain seq x y z
N MET A 1 21.95 41.88 -69.78
CA MET A 1 22.01 40.93 -70.92
C MET A 1 21.15 39.76 -70.56
N SER A 2 19.99 39.83 -71.08
CA SER A 2 19.20 38.87 -71.86
C SER A 2 18.93 37.47 -71.22
N VAL A 3 17.71 37.34 -70.92
CA VAL A 3 16.98 36.03 -70.78
C VAL A 3 16.91 35.35 -72.14
N PRO A 4 16.74 34.06 -72.27
CA PRO A 4 15.41 33.68 -72.72
C PRO A 4 14.76 32.51 -71.94
N SER A 5 13.46 32.67 -71.81
CA SER A 5 12.36 31.80 -71.72
C SER A 5 12.40 30.52 -72.60
N CYS A 6 11.98 29.36 -72.14
CA CYS A 6 11.09 28.48 -72.91
C CYS A 6 10.55 27.32 -72.15
N PHE A 7 9.21 27.22 -72.18
CA PHE A 7 8.33 26.05 -72.29
C PHE A 7 7.96 25.18 -71.08
N LEU A 8 6.72 25.36 -70.62
CA LEU A 8 5.76 24.35 -70.10
C LEU A 8 5.34 23.41 -71.27
N PRO A 9 4.59 22.30 -71.01
CA PRO A 9 3.93 21.77 -69.83
C PRO A 9 4.10 20.24 -69.65
N TYR A 10 3.93 19.70 -68.43
CA TYR A 10 3.48 18.33 -68.29
C TYR A 10 2.47 18.18 -67.14
N ASN A 11 1.28 17.87 -67.55
CA ASN A 11 0.08 17.69 -66.73
C ASN A 11 0.20 16.35 -66.02
N MET A 12 0.60 16.30 -64.74
CA MET A 12 0.47 15.12 -63.91
C MET A 12 -0.67 15.32 -62.93
N ARG A 13 -1.77 14.57 -63.16
CA ARG A 13 -2.85 14.35 -62.23
C ARG A 13 -2.26 13.74 -60.95
N VAL A 14 -2.37 14.43 -59.87
CA VAL A 14 -2.10 13.93 -58.53
C VAL A 14 -3.38 13.13 -58.10
N PRO A 15 -3.27 11.87 -57.75
CA PRO A 15 -4.41 11.17 -57.10
C PRO A 15 -4.58 11.71 -55.70
N SER A 16 -5.72 12.34 -55.43
CA SER A 16 -6.14 12.69 -54.08
C SER A 16 -6.56 11.42 -53.33
N VAL A 17 -5.63 10.88 -52.54
CA VAL A 17 -5.97 9.89 -51.50
C VAL A 17 -5.65 10.56 -50.17
N LEU A 18 -6.51 11.48 -49.75
CA LEU A 18 -6.67 11.83 -48.36
C LEU A 18 -7.51 10.72 -47.70
N SER A 19 -6.84 9.65 -47.32
CA SER A 19 -7.42 8.71 -46.34
C SER A 19 -7.53 9.47 -45.02
N LYS A 20 -8.78 9.69 -44.59
CA LYS A 20 -9.10 10.14 -43.23
C LYS A 20 -8.35 9.26 -42.23
N PRO A 21 -7.71 9.82 -41.20
CA PRO A 21 -7.20 9.00 -40.10
C PRO A 21 -8.39 8.26 -39.48
N GLU A 22 -8.36 6.95 -39.56
CA GLU A 22 -9.30 6.08 -38.88
C GLU A 22 -9.14 6.34 -37.38
N ALA A 23 -10.17 6.94 -36.79
CA ALA A 23 -10.21 7.22 -35.35
C ALA A 23 -10.02 5.89 -34.62
N ALA A 24 -8.90 5.78 -33.89
CA ALA A 24 -8.63 4.63 -33.03
C ALA A 24 -9.85 4.39 -32.13
N LYS A 25 -10.52 3.26 -32.35
CA LYS A 25 -11.64 2.84 -31.51
C LYS A 25 -11.16 2.81 -30.06
N PRO A 26 -11.85 3.47 -29.11
CA PRO A 26 -11.48 3.40 -27.71
C PRO A 26 -11.48 1.92 -27.30
N VAL A 27 -10.36 1.46 -26.74
CA VAL A 27 -10.23 0.12 -26.17
C VAL A 27 -11.32 -0.02 -25.11
N ARG A 28 -12.38 -0.73 -25.44
CA ARG A 28 -13.52 -1.00 -24.56
C ARG A 28 -12.98 -1.89 -23.46
N ARG A 29 -12.62 -1.32 -22.28
CA ARG A 29 -12.34 -2.09 -21.07
C ARG A 29 -13.48 -3.06 -20.88
N VAL A 30 -13.13 -4.34 -20.77
CA VAL A 30 -14.10 -5.44 -20.79
C VAL A 30 -15.03 -5.29 -19.57
N PRO A 31 -16.34 -5.05 -19.75
CA PRO A 31 -17.28 -4.77 -18.62
C PRO A 31 -17.35 -5.90 -17.58
N GLN A 32 -16.90 -7.09 -17.93
CA GLN A 32 -16.89 -8.28 -17.07
C GLN A 32 -15.74 -8.26 -16.03
N GLN A 33 -14.60 -7.71 -16.39
CA GLN A 33 -13.47 -7.59 -15.48
C GLN A 33 -13.73 -6.56 -14.37
N ASP A 34 -14.30 -5.41 -14.73
CA ASP A 34 -14.66 -4.36 -13.76
C ASP A 34 -15.70 -4.86 -12.74
N ARG A 35 -16.66 -5.69 -13.19
CA ARG A 35 -17.66 -6.32 -12.29
C ARG A 35 -17.02 -7.32 -11.34
N SER A 36 -16.07 -8.11 -11.83
CA SER A 36 -15.35 -9.09 -11.01
C SER A 36 -14.49 -8.40 -9.95
N GLU A 37 -13.76 -7.35 -10.32
CA GLU A 37 -12.93 -6.57 -9.40
C GLU A 37 -13.77 -5.90 -8.31
N ARG A 38 -14.91 -5.30 -8.67
CA ARG A 38 -15.86 -4.72 -7.69
C ARG A 38 -16.39 -5.79 -6.75
N ARG A 39 -16.75 -6.96 -7.25
CA ARG A 39 -17.26 -8.05 -6.42
C ARG A 39 -16.21 -8.58 -5.44
N VAL A 40 -14.96 -8.69 -5.89
CA VAL A 40 -13.83 -9.03 -5.01
C VAL A 40 -13.65 -7.97 -3.91
N ALA A 41 -13.73 -6.69 -4.24
CA ALA A 41 -13.62 -5.61 -3.27
C ALA A 41 -14.75 -5.65 -2.23
N GLU A 42 -16.02 -5.83 -2.66
CA GLU A 42 -17.18 -5.97 -1.77
C GLU A 42 -17.01 -7.15 -0.80
N VAL A 43 -16.54 -8.30 -1.31
CA VAL A 43 -16.27 -9.48 -0.47
C VAL A 43 -15.16 -9.20 0.53
N LEU A 44 -14.08 -8.54 0.14
CA LEU A 44 -12.98 -8.20 1.05
C LEU A 44 -13.42 -7.21 2.15
N GLU A 45 -14.22 -6.21 1.82
CA GLU A 45 -14.76 -5.27 2.82
C GLU A 45 -15.71 -5.99 3.79
N ALA A 46 -16.59 -6.85 3.30
CA ALA A 46 -17.48 -7.65 4.14
C ALA A 46 -16.68 -8.60 5.05
N ALA A 47 -15.67 -9.25 4.52
CA ALA A 47 -14.79 -10.14 5.30
C ALA A 47 -14.00 -9.37 6.35
N ALA A 48 -13.50 -8.18 6.03
CA ALA A 48 -12.84 -7.30 6.99
C ALA A 48 -13.78 -6.93 8.14
N ALA A 49 -15.03 -6.55 7.84
CA ALA A 49 -16.03 -6.24 8.87
C ALA A 49 -16.29 -7.44 9.80
N VAL A 50 -16.51 -8.62 9.23
CA VAL A 50 -16.72 -9.85 10.05
C VAL A 50 -15.50 -10.15 10.93
N ILE A 51 -14.28 -10.09 10.37
CA ILE A 51 -13.04 -10.32 11.12
C ILE A 51 -12.85 -9.29 12.24
N ALA A 52 -13.21 -8.03 11.99
CA ALA A 52 -13.14 -6.97 13.00
C ALA A 52 -14.10 -7.24 14.18
N GLU A 53 -15.30 -7.75 13.90
CA GLU A 53 -16.35 -8.01 14.91
C GLU A 53 -16.07 -9.24 15.76
N VAL A 54 -15.70 -10.37 15.13
CA VAL A 54 -15.60 -11.66 15.82
C VAL A 54 -14.18 -12.22 15.89
N GLY A 55 -13.20 -11.53 15.32
CA GLY A 55 -11.83 -12.01 15.21
C GLY A 55 -11.63 -13.05 14.10
N TYR A 56 -10.36 -13.36 13.81
CA TYR A 56 -10.02 -14.30 12.74
C TYR A 56 -10.56 -15.72 13.01
N GLU A 57 -10.41 -16.23 14.22
CA GLU A 57 -10.74 -17.63 14.52
C GLU A 57 -12.23 -17.91 14.36
N ALA A 58 -13.10 -17.05 14.91
CA ALA A 58 -14.55 -17.21 14.87
C ALA A 58 -15.18 -16.81 13.53
N ALA A 59 -14.49 -16.06 12.70
CA ALA A 59 -14.99 -15.65 11.39
C ALA A 59 -15.11 -16.84 10.42
N THR A 60 -16.25 -16.98 9.75
CA THR A 60 -16.55 -18.06 8.80
C THR A 60 -16.81 -17.56 7.40
N MET A 61 -16.59 -18.42 6.39
CA MET A 61 -16.90 -18.11 4.98
C MET A 61 -18.39 -17.78 4.79
N THR A 62 -19.28 -18.45 5.51
CA THR A 62 -20.73 -18.19 5.45
C THR A 62 -21.06 -16.77 5.92
N GLN A 63 -20.56 -16.37 7.09
CA GLN A 63 -20.77 -15.00 7.61
C GLN A 63 -20.24 -13.92 6.63
N MET A 64 -19.09 -14.17 6.01
CA MET A 64 -18.51 -13.26 5.01
C MET A 64 -19.38 -13.17 3.75
N ALA A 65 -19.91 -14.31 3.27
CA ALA A 65 -20.81 -14.36 2.12
C ALA A 65 -22.12 -13.61 2.42
N ASP A 66 -22.74 -13.89 3.56
CA ASP A 66 -23.99 -13.24 3.99
C ASP A 66 -23.81 -11.72 4.12
N ARG A 67 -22.73 -11.28 4.75
CA ARG A 67 -22.38 -9.86 4.89
C ARG A 67 -22.14 -9.19 3.53
N ALA A 68 -21.57 -9.90 2.56
CA ALA A 68 -21.32 -9.40 1.19
C ALA A 68 -22.57 -9.45 0.31
N GLY A 69 -23.70 -9.97 0.79
CA GLY A 69 -24.89 -10.24 -0.03
C GLY A 69 -24.56 -11.20 -1.19
N ALA A 70 -23.72 -12.19 -0.95
CA ALA A 70 -23.29 -13.19 -1.91
C ALA A 70 -23.74 -14.59 -1.53
N SER A 71 -23.98 -15.46 -2.52
CA SER A 71 -24.09 -16.87 -2.21
C SER A 71 -22.72 -17.42 -1.80
N ILE A 72 -22.72 -18.41 -0.88
CA ILE A 72 -21.50 -19.09 -0.46
C ILE A 72 -20.76 -19.72 -1.64
N GLY A 73 -21.47 -20.27 -2.65
CA GLY A 73 -20.89 -20.79 -3.87
C GLY A 73 -20.17 -19.73 -4.69
N SER A 74 -20.74 -18.52 -4.79
CA SER A 74 -20.09 -17.38 -5.43
C SER A 74 -18.82 -16.95 -4.70
N LEU A 75 -18.82 -16.96 -3.37
CA LEU A 75 -17.64 -16.64 -2.57
C LEU A 75 -16.49 -17.62 -2.85
N TYR A 76 -16.78 -18.91 -2.90
CA TYR A 76 -15.78 -19.95 -3.19
C TYR A 76 -15.17 -19.85 -4.60
N GLN A 77 -15.87 -19.23 -5.57
CA GLN A 77 -15.30 -18.97 -6.90
C GLN A 77 -14.13 -17.96 -6.84
N TYR A 78 -14.17 -16.99 -5.93
CA TYR A 78 -13.11 -15.99 -5.77
C TYR A 78 -12.05 -16.41 -4.74
N PHE A 79 -12.47 -17.04 -3.66
CA PHE A 79 -11.61 -17.37 -2.52
C PHE A 79 -11.87 -18.82 -2.08
N PRO A 80 -10.93 -19.73 -2.31
CA PRO A 80 -11.13 -21.16 -2.00
C PRO A 80 -11.25 -21.46 -0.50
N ASN A 81 -10.80 -20.55 0.37
CA ASN A 81 -10.86 -20.68 1.82
C ASN A 81 -10.63 -19.34 2.52
N LYS A 82 -10.85 -19.32 3.85
CA LYS A 82 -10.64 -18.15 4.71
C LYS A 82 -9.21 -17.60 4.61
N ASP A 83 -8.20 -18.46 4.51
CA ASP A 83 -6.81 -18.05 4.39
C ASP A 83 -6.52 -17.24 3.10
N ALA A 84 -7.21 -17.57 2.01
CA ALA A 84 -7.10 -16.82 0.76
C ALA A 84 -7.64 -15.39 0.92
N ILE A 85 -8.77 -15.22 1.61
CA ILE A 85 -9.33 -13.91 1.95
C ILE A 85 -8.38 -13.12 2.85
N VAL A 86 -7.90 -13.73 3.92
CA VAL A 86 -6.96 -13.10 4.86
C VAL A 86 -5.67 -12.67 4.17
N ARG A 87 -5.16 -13.49 3.25
CA ARG A 87 -3.99 -13.12 2.44
C ARG A 87 -4.27 -11.92 1.53
N ALA A 88 -5.42 -11.88 0.88
CA ALA A 88 -5.82 -10.76 0.05
C ALA A 88 -5.96 -9.47 0.86
N LEU A 89 -6.65 -9.50 2.01
CA LEU A 89 -6.78 -8.37 2.94
C LEU A 89 -5.42 -7.89 3.44
N ARG A 90 -4.53 -8.80 3.82
CA ARG A 90 -3.17 -8.43 4.26
C ARG A 90 -2.35 -7.75 3.16
N ASN A 91 -2.51 -8.17 1.91
CA ASN A 91 -1.84 -7.52 0.79
C ASN A 91 -2.43 -6.13 0.54
N GLN A 92 -3.75 -6.01 0.49
CA GLN A 92 -4.45 -4.73 0.36
C GLN A 92 -4.00 -3.75 1.46
N TYR A 93 -4.02 -4.16 2.73
CA TYR A 93 -3.61 -3.32 3.86
C TYR A 93 -2.11 -2.98 3.82
N ALA A 94 -1.29 -3.88 3.30
CA ALA A 94 0.14 -3.59 3.11
C ALA A 94 0.37 -2.53 2.03
N ASP A 95 -0.40 -2.55 0.95
CA ASP A 95 -0.32 -1.58 -0.14
C ASP A 95 -0.90 -0.22 0.28
N GLU A 96 -2.04 -0.21 0.98
CA GLU A 96 -2.61 1.00 1.59
C GLU A 96 -1.65 1.66 2.58
N MET A 97 -1.03 0.86 3.45
CA MET A 97 -0.02 1.34 4.40
C MET A 97 1.20 1.88 3.66
N ALA A 98 1.69 1.20 2.62
CA ALA A 98 2.82 1.66 1.82
C ALA A 98 2.54 3.02 1.16
N ALA A 99 1.33 3.22 0.64
CA ALA A 99 0.91 4.50 0.07
C ALA A 99 0.92 5.64 1.12
N ARG A 100 0.52 5.36 2.37
CA ARG A 100 0.56 6.35 3.46
C ARG A 100 1.98 6.70 3.91
N TRP A 101 2.94 5.79 3.75
CA TRP A 101 4.35 6.03 4.08
C TRP A 101 5.11 6.86 3.03
N LEU A 102 4.69 6.83 1.77
CA LEU A 102 5.38 7.54 0.67
C LEU A 102 5.57 9.05 0.93
N PRO A 103 4.53 9.81 1.33
CA PRO A 103 4.71 11.23 1.64
C PRO A 103 5.67 11.48 2.80
N LEU A 104 5.67 10.59 3.79
CA LEU A 104 6.53 10.71 4.96
C LEU A 104 8.00 10.52 4.59
N THR A 105 8.32 9.56 3.73
CA THR A 105 9.70 9.33 3.28
C THR A 105 10.22 10.47 2.41
N ALA A 106 9.36 11.10 1.59
CA ALA A 106 9.72 12.25 0.78
C ALA A 106 10.03 13.53 1.61
N LEU A 107 9.37 13.69 2.76
CA LEU A 107 9.55 14.86 3.64
C LEU A 107 10.53 14.58 4.80
N GLY A 108 10.83 13.32 5.04
CA GLY A 108 11.46 12.88 6.28
C GLY A 108 12.87 13.42 6.51
N SER A 109 13.65 13.74 5.46
CA SER A 109 14.98 14.35 5.60
C SER A 109 14.90 15.77 6.16
N LYS A 110 13.78 16.48 5.97
CA LYS A 110 13.55 17.87 6.43
C LYS A 110 12.97 17.96 7.85
N LEU A 111 12.42 16.87 8.38
CA LEU A 111 11.81 16.83 9.71
C LEU A 111 12.87 16.64 10.80
N THR A 112 12.66 17.17 11.99
CA THR A 112 13.43 16.73 13.17
C THR A 112 13.14 15.26 13.48
N ILE A 113 14.00 14.57 14.25
CA ILE A 113 13.75 13.18 14.65
C ILE A 113 12.43 13.05 15.40
N LYS A 114 12.13 13.98 16.30
CA LYS A 114 10.87 14.01 17.05
C LYS A 114 9.66 14.15 16.12
N GLN A 115 9.73 15.05 15.13
CA GLN A 115 8.65 15.19 14.14
C GLN A 115 8.49 13.95 13.29
N LEU A 116 9.58 13.35 12.83
CA LEU A 116 9.55 12.11 12.05
C LEU A 116 8.87 10.98 12.85
N VAL A 117 9.28 10.79 14.10
CA VAL A 117 8.68 9.77 14.99
C VAL A 117 7.19 10.02 15.21
N ASN A 118 6.78 11.26 15.49
CA ASN A 118 5.37 11.58 15.65
C ASN A 118 4.57 11.20 14.40
N ARG A 119 5.03 11.61 13.21
CA ARG A 119 4.37 11.26 11.94
C ARG A 119 4.30 9.76 11.68
N ILE A 120 5.35 9.02 12.06
CA ILE A 120 5.36 7.55 11.99
C ILE A 120 4.20 6.95 12.79
N PHE A 121 4.06 7.35 14.05
CA PHE A 121 3.00 6.82 14.91
C PHE A 121 1.61 7.31 14.50
N ASP A 122 1.47 8.57 14.09
CA ASP A 122 0.21 9.14 13.63
C ASP A 122 -0.34 8.34 12.43
N VAL A 123 0.51 7.99 11.44
CA VAL A 123 0.13 7.14 10.29
C VAL A 123 -0.34 5.75 10.73
N VAL A 124 0.33 5.14 11.70
CA VAL A 124 -0.03 3.79 12.17
C VAL A 124 -1.33 3.80 12.97
N ILE A 125 -1.50 4.78 13.86
CA ILE A 125 -2.71 4.91 14.69
C ILE A 125 -3.91 5.20 13.80
N ASP A 126 -3.82 6.19 12.90
CA ASP A 126 -4.88 6.49 11.95
C ASP A 126 -5.26 5.26 11.11
N PHE A 127 -4.25 4.46 10.71
CA PHE A 127 -4.53 3.22 9.98
C PHE A 127 -5.28 2.18 10.84
N MET A 128 -4.90 2.00 12.09
CA MET A 128 -5.57 1.07 13.00
C MET A 128 -7.02 1.49 13.27
N GLU A 129 -7.27 2.78 13.43
CA GLU A 129 -8.61 3.34 13.67
C GLU A 129 -9.52 3.21 12.45
N ASN A 130 -8.98 3.45 11.24
CA ASN A 130 -9.72 3.37 9.98
C ASN A 130 -9.83 1.95 9.40
N ARG A 131 -9.09 0.98 9.94
CA ARG A 131 -9.07 -0.43 9.50
C ARG A 131 -9.17 -1.38 10.70
N PRO A 132 -10.37 -1.52 11.33
CA PRO A 132 -10.55 -2.32 12.55
C PRO A 132 -10.10 -3.78 12.43
N ALA A 133 -10.17 -4.37 11.22
CA ALA A 133 -9.67 -5.71 10.96
C ALA A 133 -8.13 -5.82 10.99
N TYR A 134 -7.38 -4.71 10.99
CA TYR A 134 -5.92 -4.72 10.88
C TYR A 134 -5.26 -5.53 11.99
N ILE A 135 -5.64 -5.28 13.24
CA ILE A 135 -5.09 -5.97 14.41
C ILE A 135 -5.47 -7.47 14.42
N PRO A 136 -6.76 -7.86 14.28
CA PRO A 136 -7.13 -9.28 14.16
C PRO A 136 -6.40 -10.00 13.02
N LEU A 137 -6.16 -9.32 11.90
CA LEU A 137 -5.39 -9.89 10.78
C LEU A 137 -3.91 -10.09 11.10
N LEU A 138 -3.32 -9.29 11.99
CA LEU A 138 -1.92 -9.51 12.42
C LEU A 138 -1.79 -10.77 13.27
N SER A 139 -2.79 -11.08 14.10
CA SER A 139 -2.82 -12.26 14.97
C SER A 139 -3.18 -13.55 14.23
N ALA A 140 -3.82 -13.47 13.06
CA ALA A 140 -4.17 -14.65 12.26
C ALA A 140 -2.91 -15.43 11.80
N PRO A 141 -2.97 -16.78 11.72
CA PRO A 141 -1.86 -17.62 11.29
C PRO A 141 -1.31 -17.21 9.93
N ARG A 142 0.00 -17.39 9.73
CA ARG A 142 0.68 -17.07 8.47
C ARG A 142 1.03 -18.35 7.73
N ASN A 143 0.08 -18.88 6.97
CA ASN A 143 0.23 -20.12 6.23
C ASN A 143 1.01 -19.97 4.90
N SER A 144 1.40 -18.75 4.51
CA SER A 144 2.19 -18.50 3.30
C SER A 144 3.37 -17.56 3.58
N LYS A 145 4.51 -17.85 2.95
CA LYS A 145 5.66 -16.93 2.95
C LYS A 145 5.26 -15.67 2.20
N ARG A 146 5.38 -14.51 2.87
CA ARG A 146 5.24 -13.21 2.21
C ARG A 146 6.36 -13.06 1.18
N ASP A 147 6.05 -12.44 0.05
CA ASP A 147 7.07 -11.99 -0.88
C ASP A 147 8.14 -11.15 -0.12
N PRO A 148 9.43 -11.56 -0.14
CA PRO A 148 10.50 -10.84 0.52
C PRO A 148 10.60 -9.38 0.06
N ALA A 149 10.36 -9.09 -1.21
CA ALA A 149 10.40 -7.74 -1.77
C ALA A 149 9.30 -6.85 -1.18
N ALA A 150 8.06 -7.33 -1.12
CA ALA A 150 6.94 -6.63 -0.50
C ALA A 150 7.17 -6.38 1.01
N ARG A 151 7.78 -7.36 1.71
CA ARG A 151 8.13 -7.22 3.12
C ARG A 151 9.20 -6.17 3.35
N ASN A 152 10.13 -5.99 2.43
CA ASN A 152 11.28 -5.11 2.58
C ASN A 152 11.03 -3.69 2.05
N ARG A 153 10.01 -3.46 1.22
CA ARG A 153 9.74 -2.13 0.63
C ARG A 153 9.80 -0.98 1.66
N LEU A 154 9.06 -1.10 2.76
CA LEU A 154 9.06 -0.07 3.80
C LEU A 154 10.44 0.11 4.45
N ARG A 155 11.16 -0.99 4.70
CA ARG A 155 12.51 -0.94 5.25
C ARG A 155 13.50 -0.24 4.32
N THR A 156 13.39 -0.51 3.03
CA THR A 156 14.21 0.14 1.99
C THR A 156 13.95 1.64 1.95
N HIS A 157 12.69 2.08 2.04
CA HIS A 157 12.36 3.51 2.08
C HIS A 157 12.92 4.20 3.32
N PHE A 158 12.77 3.60 4.50
CA PHE A 158 13.38 4.16 5.71
C PHE A 158 14.91 4.15 5.65
N ALA A 159 15.52 3.11 5.10
CA ALA A 159 16.97 3.05 4.93
C ALA A 159 17.49 4.15 4.00
N ALA A 160 16.79 4.42 2.90
CA ALA A 160 17.11 5.54 2.02
C ALA A 160 17.01 6.87 2.75
N LEU A 161 15.89 7.12 3.48
CA LEU A 161 15.69 8.30 4.29
C LEU A 161 16.80 8.51 5.35
N PHE A 162 17.23 7.43 6.00
CA PHE A 162 18.30 7.51 7.02
C PHE A 162 19.66 7.83 6.40
N ARG A 163 19.94 7.36 5.17
CA ARG A 163 21.14 7.72 4.43
C ARG A 163 21.13 9.14 3.88
N GLU A 164 19.96 9.68 3.52
CA GLU A 164 19.84 11.11 3.19
C GLU A 164 20.24 12.00 4.38
N ARG A 165 19.89 11.58 5.61
CA ARG A 165 20.25 12.29 6.84
C ARG A 165 21.69 12.09 7.26
N ARG A 166 22.25 10.93 6.94
CA ARG A 166 23.59 10.51 7.30
C ARG A 166 24.26 9.83 6.12
N PRO A 167 24.84 10.63 5.17
CA PRO A 167 25.38 10.11 3.92
C PRO A 167 26.55 9.13 4.07
N ASP A 168 27.31 9.21 5.18
CA ASP A 168 28.42 8.32 5.53
C ASP A 168 27.96 6.92 5.99
N MET A 169 26.65 6.73 6.24
CA MET A 169 26.11 5.47 6.70
C MET A 169 26.08 4.42 5.59
N SER A 170 26.62 3.21 5.88
CA SER A 170 26.55 2.11 4.92
C SER A 170 25.10 1.65 4.68
N PRO A 171 24.77 1.14 3.47
CA PRO A 171 23.44 0.61 3.15
C PRO A 171 22.96 -0.46 4.14
N GLU A 172 23.86 -1.35 4.58
CA GLU A 172 23.55 -2.44 5.50
C GLU A 172 23.20 -1.91 6.89
N THR A 173 23.91 -0.87 7.36
CA THR A 173 23.63 -0.22 8.64
C THR A 173 22.30 0.52 8.59
N ALA A 174 22.04 1.27 7.52
CA ALA A 174 20.77 1.96 7.31
C ALA A 174 19.60 0.97 7.29
N PHE A 175 19.74 -0.14 6.57
CA PHE A 175 18.69 -1.16 6.50
C PHE A 175 18.46 -1.84 7.85
N ARG A 176 19.50 -2.09 8.63
CA ARG A 176 19.40 -2.64 9.99
C ARG A 176 18.64 -1.68 10.91
N ILE A 177 18.97 -0.38 10.87
CA ILE A 177 18.24 0.66 11.65
C ILE A 177 16.77 0.73 11.22
N ALA A 178 16.50 0.71 9.92
CA ALA A 178 15.14 0.69 9.39
C ALA A 178 14.35 -0.55 9.84
N ASN A 179 15.01 -1.72 9.86
CA ASN A 179 14.39 -2.94 10.35
C ASN A 179 14.01 -2.85 11.83
N VAL A 180 14.92 -2.35 12.69
CA VAL A 180 14.64 -2.12 14.11
C VAL A 180 13.52 -1.11 14.28
N THR A 181 13.53 0.01 13.55
CA THR A 181 12.45 1.02 13.54
C THR A 181 11.09 0.38 13.26
N VAL A 182 10.99 -0.42 12.20
CA VAL A 182 9.74 -1.11 11.85
C VAL A 182 9.31 -2.10 12.94
N GLN A 183 10.25 -2.75 13.63
CA GLN A 183 9.90 -3.68 14.71
C GLN A 183 9.45 -2.96 15.98
N ILE A 184 10.07 -1.83 16.34
CA ILE A 184 9.60 -1.00 17.46
C ILE A 184 8.14 -0.56 17.21
N VAL A 185 7.84 -0.02 16.02
CA VAL A 185 6.49 0.41 15.67
C VAL A 185 5.50 -0.76 15.71
N LYS A 186 5.87 -1.92 15.19
CA LYS A 186 5.01 -3.12 15.22
C LYS A 186 4.80 -3.67 16.62
N GLY A 187 5.79 -3.55 17.49
CA GLY A 187 5.69 -3.99 18.88
C GLY A 187 4.60 -3.26 19.68
N MET A 188 4.24 -2.05 19.26
CA MET A 188 3.11 -1.32 19.87
C MET A 188 1.75 -1.98 19.58
N ASN A 189 1.56 -2.59 18.41
CA ASN A 189 0.26 -3.01 17.94
C ASN A 189 -0.51 -3.93 18.91
N PRO A 190 0.07 -5.03 19.45
CA PRO A 190 -0.64 -5.88 20.40
C PRO A 190 -0.99 -5.14 21.70
N LEU A 191 -0.06 -4.35 22.25
CA LEU A 191 -0.33 -3.59 23.46
C LEU A 191 -1.44 -2.55 23.26
N TYR A 192 -1.41 -1.86 22.12
CA TYR A 192 -2.46 -0.90 21.77
C TYR A 192 -3.83 -1.56 21.58
N ALA A 193 -3.86 -2.75 20.99
CA ALA A 193 -5.09 -3.51 20.76
C ALA A 193 -5.77 -3.91 22.06
N ASP A 194 -4.98 -4.39 23.02
CA ASP A 194 -5.48 -4.93 24.31
C ASP A 194 -5.76 -3.81 25.34
N ALA A 195 -5.26 -2.60 25.10
CA ALA A 195 -5.35 -1.49 26.04
C ALA A 195 -6.70 -0.78 26.00
N LYS A 196 -7.14 -0.29 27.18
CA LYS A 196 -8.28 0.63 27.28
C LYS A 196 -7.95 1.97 26.57
N PRO A 197 -8.98 2.69 26.09
CA PRO A 197 -8.75 3.95 25.38
C PRO A 197 -7.87 4.97 26.15
N SER A 198 -8.00 5.05 27.49
CA SER A 198 -7.18 5.92 28.33
C SER A 198 -5.70 5.51 28.38
N GLU A 199 -5.39 4.21 28.31
CA GLU A 199 -4.02 3.68 28.38
C GLU A 199 -3.30 3.78 27.03
N ARG A 200 -4.04 3.83 25.91
CA ARG A 200 -3.46 3.90 24.56
C ARG A 200 -2.54 5.10 24.36
N ILE A 201 -2.91 6.26 24.96
CA ILE A 201 -2.11 7.49 24.86
C ILE A 201 -0.74 7.30 25.52
N GLU A 202 -0.70 6.67 26.70
CA GLU A 202 0.53 6.39 27.44
C GLU A 202 1.41 5.38 26.72
N ILE A 203 0.82 4.29 26.21
CA ILE A 203 1.53 3.30 25.39
C ILE A 203 2.18 3.95 24.16
N VAL A 204 1.45 4.77 23.44
CA VAL A 204 1.97 5.49 22.27
C VAL A 204 3.11 6.43 22.67
N ALA A 205 3.00 7.11 23.80
CA ALA A 205 4.04 8.02 24.30
C ALA A 205 5.35 7.26 24.61
N GLU A 206 5.26 6.10 25.25
CA GLU A 206 6.42 5.25 25.53
C GLU A 206 7.11 4.77 24.26
N PHE A 207 6.36 4.28 23.28
CA PHE A 207 6.93 3.85 22.00
C PHE A 207 7.53 5.03 21.19
N LYS A 208 6.91 6.20 21.24
CA LYS A 208 7.49 7.45 20.69
C LYS A 208 8.80 7.81 21.37
N LEU A 209 8.89 7.69 22.69
CA LEU A 209 10.10 7.95 23.46
C LEU A 209 11.23 6.98 23.06
N VAL A 210 10.94 5.68 23.05
CA VAL A 210 11.90 4.63 22.66
C VAL A 210 12.45 4.89 21.24
N LEU A 211 11.55 5.12 20.28
CA LEU A 211 11.98 5.31 18.88
C LEU A 211 12.73 6.64 18.70
N THR A 212 12.31 7.72 19.40
CA THR A 212 13.02 9.01 19.34
C THR A 212 14.44 8.88 19.89
N THR A 213 14.62 8.25 21.04
CA THR A 213 15.92 8.01 21.66
C THR A 213 16.82 7.15 20.77
N TYR A 214 16.27 6.06 20.25
CA TYR A 214 16.98 5.18 19.34
C TYR A 214 17.46 5.91 18.08
N LEU A 215 16.56 6.59 17.36
CA LEU A 215 16.91 7.29 16.14
C LEU A 215 17.81 8.49 16.38
N THR A 216 17.64 9.24 17.46
CA THR A 216 18.55 10.34 17.82
C THR A 216 19.97 9.82 18.01
N THR A 217 20.13 8.69 18.70
CA THR A 217 21.45 8.07 18.91
C THR A 217 22.06 7.54 17.61
N ARG A 218 21.25 6.96 16.72
CA ARG A 218 21.74 6.30 15.51
C ARG A 218 21.95 7.25 14.33
N LEU A 219 21.23 8.38 14.29
CA LEU A 219 21.23 9.36 13.19
C LEU A 219 21.91 10.68 13.58
N ARG A 220 22.58 10.75 14.73
CA ARG A 220 23.45 11.91 15.06
C ARG A 220 24.58 11.98 14.05
N VAL A 221 24.76 13.17 13.48
CA VAL A 221 25.92 13.56 12.67
C VAL A 221 27.05 13.95 13.62
#